data_0ce1b2a2fd0b59989c55b6852ae84e32
#
_entry.id   0ce1b2a2fd0b59989c55b6852ae84e32
#
_cell.length_a   1.000
_cell.length_b   1.000
_cell.length_c   1.000
_cell.angle_alpha   90.00
_cell.angle_beta   90.00
_cell.angle_gamma   90.00
#
_symmetry.space_group_name_H-M   'P 1'
#
loop_
_entity.id
_entity.type
_entity.pdbx_description
1 polymer ?
#
loop_
_entity_poly.entity_id
_entity_poly.type
_entity_poly.pdbx_seq_one_letter_code
_entity_poly.pdbx_strand_id
1 'polypeptide(L)'
;MIYKYLHLANYKDIPNWSVQYADDEDLGFTKKYPMARIGSFLVKSKDVIKVQKEVEYKQVTIKINNGGVVPRNNGETILGSDIKTMRQYVIHAGQFIMSKIDARNGAYGIVPVELEGAIVTNDFPVFDVDTSKIIPQFLVLVSTTEKFIEFARKCSSGTTNRKRIDIDAFLNQQIPLPNIEEQKLILDDYNTHIESAIRKEYKIKSLAVDSQKLICNILGIKQKVSQEPLLETWKYTCRTALQSQSVLIRSQPITSLIRCQHFFAVNRK
;
A
#
# COMPACT_ATOMS: atom_id res chain seq x y z
N MET A 1 19.45 -20.11 -37.45
CA MET A 1 19.73 -18.72 -36.99
C MET A 1 18.50 -18.28 -36.22
N ILE A 2 18.56 -18.31 -34.89
CA ILE A 2 17.43 -17.92 -34.04
C ILE A 2 17.49 -16.38 -33.90
N TYR A 3 16.49 -15.69 -34.41
CA TYR A 3 16.43 -14.25 -34.30
C TYR A 3 16.24 -13.88 -32.82
N LYS A 4 17.19 -13.17 -32.24
CA LYS A 4 17.26 -12.77 -30.83
C LYS A 4 16.04 -11.96 -30.35
N TYR A 5 15.20 -11.50 -31.27
CA TYR A 5 14.05 -10.62 -31.02
C TYR A 5 12.71 -11.18 -31.56
N LEU A 6 12.68 -12.47 -31.98
CA LEU A 6 11.46 -13.10 -32.45
C LEU A 6 10.99 -14.13 -31.44
N HIS A 7 9.93 -13.80 -30.72
CA HIS A 7 9.20 -14.72 -29.85
C HIS A 7 7.98 -15.24 -30.60
N LEU A 8 7.93 -16.56 -30.81
CA LEU A 8 6.76 -17.22 -31.36
C LEU A 8 5.93 -17.79 -30.21
N ALA A 9 4.75 -17.26 -30.01
CA ALA A 9 3.80 -17.75 -29.01
C ALA A 9 2.53 -18.27 -29.70
N ASN A 10 1.96 -19.33 -29.15
CA ASN A 10 0.69 -19.86 -29.64
C ASN A 10 -0.44 -18.90 -29.25
N TYR A 11 -1.30 -18.55 -30.19
CA TYR A 11 -2.45 -17.66 -29.98
C TYR A 11 -3.30 -18.04 -28.77
N LYS A 12 -3.46 -19.34 -28.51
CA LYS A 12 -4.26 -19.87 -27.39
C LYS A 12 -3.60 -19.71 -26.02
N ASP A 13 -2.30 -19.48 -26.00
CA ASP A 13 -1.48 -19.42 -24.79
C ASP A 13 -1.18 -17.97 -24.36
N ILE A 14 -1.65 -16.98 -25.16
CA ILE A 14 -1.48 -15.55 -24.87
C ILE A 14 -2.68 -15.04 -24.09
N PRO A 15 -2.59 -14.90 -22.75
CA PRO A 15 -3.71 -14.42 -21.93
C PRO A 15 -3.97 -12.92 -22.10
N ASN A 16 -3.01 -12.18 -22.65
CA ASN A 16 -3.12 -10.73 -22.90
C ASN A 16 -2.32 -10.37 -24.17
N TRP A 17 -2.96 -9.64 -25.10
CA TRP A 17 -2.37 -9.18 -26.35
C TRP A 17 -1.35 -8.03 -26.20
N SER A 18 -1.00 -7.61 -25.01
CA SER A 18 0.06 -6.64 -24.81
C SER A 18 1.42 -7.28 -25.08
N VAL A 19 2.18 -6.70 -26.00
CA VAL A 19 3.56 -7.12 -26.29
C VAL A 19 4.42 -7.12 -25.01
N GLN A 20 4.14 -6.22 -24.09
CA GLN A 20 4.81 -6.14 -22.77
C GLN A 20 4.52 -7.34 -21.86
N TYR A 21 3.41 -8.05 -22.10
CA TYR A 21 3.04 -9.24 -21.34
C TYR A 21 3.69 -10.52 -21.92
N ALA A 22 3.97 -10.53 -23.20
CA ALA A 22 4.53 -11.71 -23.90
C ALA A 22 6.04 -11.89 -23.66
N ASP A 23 6.75 -10.83 -23.23
CA ASP A 23 8.21 -10.83 -23.14
C ASP A 23 8.80 -11.43 -21.85
N ASP A 24 7.98 -11.83 -20.87
CA ASP A 24 8.49 -12.29 -19.58
C ASP A 24 7.73 -13.53 -19.07
N GLU A 25 8.25 -14.69 -19.37
CA GLU A 25 7.85 -15.94 -18.69
C GLU A 25 8.39 -16.01 -17.24
N ASP A 26 9.37 -15.17 -16.88
CA ASP A 26 9.98 -15.17 -15.55
C ASP A 26 10.00 -13.76 -14.94
N LEU A 27 9.13 -13.54 -13.94
CA LEU A 27 9.13 -12.31 -13.14
C LEU A 27 10.41 -12.12 -12.30
N GLY A 28 11.43 -12.97 -12.52
CA GLY A 28 12.71 -12.93 -11.81
C GLY A 28 12.59 -13.24 -10.32
N PHE A 29 11.53 -13.92 -9.90
CA PHE A 29 11.49 -14.52 -8.58
C PHE A 29 12.41 -15.74 -8.54
N THR A 30 13.24 -15.81 -7.51
CA THR A 30 14.04 -17.01 -7.26
C THR A 30 13.11 -18.18 -6.92
N LYS A 31 13.43 -19.40 -7.40
CA LYS A 31 12.65 -20.62 -7.12
C LYS A 31 12.83 -21.10 -5.65
N LYS A 32 13.11 -20.19 -4.72
CA LYS A 32 13.30 -20.53 -3.31
C LYS A 32 12.02 -21.05 -2.66
N TYR A 33 10.89 -20.48 -3.05
CA TYR A 33 9.57 -20.83 -2.51
C TYR A 33 8.64 -21.34 -3.62
N PRO A 34 7.64 -22.16 -3.28
CA PRO A 34 6.63 -22.56 -4.25
C PRO A 34 5.88 -21.34 -4.77
N MET A 35 5.55 -21.37 -6.05
CA MET A 35 4.78 -20.31 -6.69
C MET A 35 3.29 -20.62 -6.60
N ALA A 36 2.49 -19.62 -6.27
CA ALA A 36 1.04 -19.73 -6.21
C ALA A 36 0.35 -18.59 -6.98
N ARG A 37 -0.74 -18.91 -7.66
CA ARG A 37 -1.56 -17.89 -8.31
C ARG A 37 -2.23 -17.00 -7.26
N ILE A 38 -2.26 -15.69 -7.51
CA ILE A 38 -2.91 -14.71 -6.62
C ILE A 38 -4.38 -15.08 -6.40
N GLY A 39 -5.08 -15.50 -7.45
CA GLY A 39 -6.48 -15.96 -7.36
C GLY A 39 -6.71 -17.24 -6.56
N SER A 40 -5.64 -17.95 -6.11
CA SER A 40 -5.80 -19.10 -5.22
C SER A 40 -6.03 -18.72 -3.75
N PHE A 41 -5.76 -17.46 -3.38
CA PHE A 41 -5.94 -16.94 -2.02
C PHE A 41 -6.63 -15.56 -1.97
N LEU A 42 -6.93 -14.94 -3.12
CA LEU A 42 -7.76 -13.75 -3.22
C LEU A 42 -9.04 -14.05 -3.98
N VAL A 43 -10.18 -13.80 -3.34
CA VAL A 43 -11.51 -13.95 -3.95
C VAL A 43 -12.17 -12.59 -4.00
N LYS A 44 -12.64 -12.17 -5.18
CA LYS A 44 -13.29 -10.88 -5.35
C LYS A 44 -14.54 -10.79 -4.49
N SER A 45 -14.63 -9.80 -3.62
CA SER A 45 -15.82 -9.54 -2.81
C SER A 45 -17.02 -9.15 -3.69
N LYS A 46 -18.21 -9.61 -3.27
CA LYS A 46 -19.48 -9.35 -3.94
C LYS A 46 -20.40 -8.47 -3.10
N ASP A 47 -19.93 -7.96 -1.98
CA ASP A 47 -20.75 -7.13 -1.10
C ASP A 47 -21.01 -5.76 -1.75
N VAL A 48 -22.22 -5.59 -2.25
CA VAL A 48 -22.64 -4.41 -3.02
C VAL A 48 -23.89 -3.82 -2.41
N ILE A 49 -23.87 -2.52 -2.21
CA ILE A 49 -25.03 -1.75 -1.75
C ILE A 49 -25.49 -0.76 -2.81
N LYS A 50 -26.77 -0.39 -2.71
CA LYS A 50 -27.33 0.78 -3.36
C LYS A 50 -27.36 1.92 -2.35
N VAL A 51 -26.65 3.00 -2.65
CA VAL A 51 -26.56 4.19 -1.78
C VAL A 51 -27.95 4.77 -1.53
N GLN A 52 -28.28 5.00 -0.26
CA GLN A 52 -29.50 5.68 0.18
C GLN A 52 -29.20 7.15 0.44
N LYS A 53 -30.06 8.06 0.01
CA LYS A 53 -29.79 9.51 0.01
C LYS A 53 -29.63 10.10 1.40
N GLU A 54 -30.33 9.53 2.38
CA GLU A 54 -30.43 10.03 3.75
C GLU A 54 -29.40 9.40 4.71
N VAL A 55 -28.58 8.45 4.19
CA VAL A 55 -27.59 7.72 4.99
C VAL A 55 -26.23 8.34 4.79
N GLU A 56 -25.47 8.45 5.86
CA GLU A 56 -24.07 8.87 5.84
C GLU A 56 -23.13 7.68 5.61
N TYR A 57 -22.12 7.89 4.79
CA TYR A 57 -21.15 6.86 4.42
C TYR A 57 -19.71 7.33 4.66
N LYS A 58 -18.88 6.43 5.16
CA LYS A 58 -17.43 6.60 5.16
C LYS A 58 -16.88 6.26 3.78
N GLN A 59 -15.95 7.05 3.29
CA GLN A 59 -15.21 6.77 2.06
C GLN A 59 -13.72 6.62 2.34
N VAL A 60 -13.03 5.88 1.48
CA VAL A 60 -11.59 5.65 1.60
C VAL A 60 -10.83 6.13 0.37
N THR A 61 -9.55 6.33 0.55
CA THR A 61 -8.56 6.57 -0.51
C THR A 61 -7.44 5.55 -0.35
N ILE A 62 -7.00 4.96 -1.46
CA ILE A 62 -5.81 4.11 -1.49
C ILE A 62 -4.65 4.98 -1.96
N LYS A 63 -3.69 5.19 -1.08
CA LYS A 63 -2.52 6.03 -1.39
C LYS A 63 -1.56 5.27 -2.29
N ILE A 64 -1.01 5.99 -3.28
CA ILE A 64 0.09 5.50 -4.12
C ILE A 64 1.36 5.28 -3.31
N ASN A 65 2.34 4.60 -3.91
CA ASN A 65 3.64 4.27 -3.29
C ASN A 65 3.47 3.50 -1.98
N ASN A 66 2.56 2.53 -1.97
CA ASN A 66 2.29 1.67 -0.83
C ASN A 66 1.85 2.43 0.44
N GLY A 67 1.19 3.57 0.26
CA GLY A 67 0.73 4.40 1.36
C GLY A 67 -0.52 3.87 2.08
N GLY A 68 -1.02 2.69 1.68
CA GLY A 68 -2.11 1.97 2.33
C GLY A 68 -3.49 2.59 2.11
N VAL A 69 -4.47 2.08 2.85
CA VAL A 69 -5.87 2.51 2.83
C VAL A 69 -6.09 3.52 3.94
N VAL A 70 -6.58 4.68 3.60
CA VAL A 70 -6.80 5.79 4.55
C VAL A 70 -8.21 6.36 4.39
N PRO A 71 -8.79 6.94 5.44
CA PRO A 71 -10.06 7.63 5.32
C PRO A 71 -9.94 8.79 4.32
N ARG A 72 -10.99 8.99 3.54
CA ARG A 72 -11.14 10.14 2.67
C ARG A 72 -11.66 11.33 3.48
N ASN A 73 -11.43 12.57 3.03
CA ASN A 73 -11.92 13.79 3.67
C ASN A 73 -11.60 13.86 5.17
N ASN A 74 -10.37 13.50 5.58
CA ASN A 74 -9.94 13.47 6.98
C ASN A 74 -10.81 12.61 7.91
N GLY A 75 -11.57 11.65 7.36
CA GLY A 75 -12.44 10.75 8.11
C GLY A 75 -13.89 11.23 8.25
N GLU A 76 -14.23 12.37 7.68
CA GLU A 76 -15.60 12.85 7.64
C GLU A 76 -16.48 11.95 6.76
N THR A 77 -17.72 11.73 7.21
CA THR A 77 -18.74 11.02 6.45
C THR A 77 -19.30 11.92 5.34
N ILE A 78 -19.86 11.30 4.30
CA ILE A 78 -20.54 11.99 3.23
C ILE A 78 -21.99 11.49 3.14
N LEU A 79 -22.92 12.42 2.96
CA LEU A 79 -24.32 12.08 2.80
C LEU A 79 -24.55 11.39 1.46
N GLY A 80 -25.39 10.35 1.43
CA GLY A 80 -25.63 9.59 0.20
C GLY A 80 -26.20 10.41 -0.95
N SER A 81 -26.90 11.52 -0.67
CA SER A 81 -27.36 12.48 -1.69
C SER A 81 -26.21 13.09 -2.51
N ASP A 82 -25.03 13.20 -1.91
CA ASP A 82 -23.83 13.82 -2.53
C ASP A 82 -22.98 12.80 -3.28
N ILE A 83 -23.33 11.51 -3.17
CA ILE A 83 -22.64 10.42 -3.85
C ILE A 83 -23.21 10.23 -5.25
N LYS A 84 -22.39 10.50 -6.28
CA LYS A 84 -22.82 10.40 -7.69
C LYS A 84 -23.06 8.97 -8.16
N THR A 85 -22.31 8.00 -7.66
CA THR A 85 -22.39 6.60 -8.08
C THR A 85 -23.21 5.81 -7.08
N MET A 86 -24.42 5.43 -7.48
CA MET A 86 -25.40 4.80 -6.59
C MET A 86 -25.03 3.36 -6.19
N ARG A 87 -24.26 2.65 -7.00
CA ARG A 87 -23.82 1.29 -6.71
C ARG A 87 -22.39 1.33 -6.15
N GLN A 88 -22.23 0.94 -4.90
CA GLN A 88 -20.96 0.94 -4.18
C GLN A 88 -20.68 -0.46 -3.62
N TYR A 89 -19.42 -0.74 -3.37
CA TYR A 89 -18.96 -1.92 -2.63
C TYR A 89 -18.72 -1.55 -1.18
N VAL A 90 -19.18 -2.39 -0.25
CA VAL A 90 -18.82 -2.29 1.16
C VAL A 90 -17.50 -2.98 1.37
N ILE A 91 -16.64 -2.38 2.16
CA ILE A 91 -15.35 -2.97 2.51
C ILE A 91 -15.32 -3.38 3.97
N HIS A 92 -14.64 -4.51 4.22
CA HIS A 92 -14.51 -5.10 5.55
C HIS A 92 -13.05 -5.18 5.96
N ALA A 93 -12.81 -5.06 7.27
CA ALA A 93 -11.47 -5.17 7.84
C ALA A 93 -10.78 -6.49 7.42
N GLY A 94 -9.51 -6.40 7.06
CA GLY A 94 -8.73 -7.55 6.61
C GLY A 94 -8.83 -7.87 5.12
N GLN A 95 -9.77 -7.28 4.38
CA GLN A 95 -9.82 -7.42 2.93
C GLN A 95 -8.66 -6.71 2.24
N PHE A 96 -8.20 -7.29 1.14
CA PHE A 96 -7.24 -6.65 0.25
C PHE A 96 -7.98 -5.77 -0.76
N ILE A 97 -7.51 -4.54 -0.93
CA ILE A 97 -8.10 -3.57 -1.85
C ILE A 97 -7.03 -2.91 -2.70
N MET A 98 -7.36 -2.58 -3.94
CA MET A 98 -6.46 -1.86 -4.86
C MET A 98 -7.20 -0.78 -5.66
N SER A 99 -6.46 0.18 -6.19
CA SER A 99 -6.96 1.11 -7.21
C SER A 99 -6.72 0.52 -8.59
N LYS A 100 -7.75 0.35 -9.43
CA LYS A 100 -7.57 -0.11 -10.82
C LYS A 100 -6.63 0.79 -11.62
N ILE A 101 -6.64 2.09 -11.37
CA ILE A 101 -5.87 3.08 -12.12
C ILE A 101 -4.44 3.17 -11.58
N ASP A 102 -4.30 3.18 -10.24
CA ASP A 102 -3.03 3.47 -9.58
C ASP A 102 -2.33 2.23 -9.01
N ALA A 103 -2.83 1.02 -9.28
CA ALA A 103 -2.16 -0.22 -8.92
C ALA A 103 -0.70 -0.24 -9.41
N ARG A 104 -0.44 0.22 -10.64
CA ARG A 104 0.91 0.40 -11.21
C ARG A 104 1.81 1.38 -10.45
N ASN A 105 1.23 2.18 -9.56
CA ASN A 105 1.91 3.14 -8.69
C ASN A 105 1.93 2.68 -7.23
N GLY A 106 1.62 1.39 -6.96
CA GLY A 106 1.61 0.83 -5.63
C GLY A 106 0.39 1.23 -4.78
N ALA A 107 -0.77 1.48 -5.40
CA ALA A 107 -2.00 1.77 -4.67
C ALA A 107 -2.72 0.47 -4.28
N TYR A 108 -2.20 -0.20 -3.26
CA TYR A 108 -2.75 -1.41 -2.63
C TYR A 108 -2.79 -1.27 -1.12
N GLY A 109 -3.59 -2.11 -0.48
CA GLY A 109 -3.57 -2.21 0.97
C GLY A 109 -4.55 -3.22 1.53
N ILE A 110 -4.42 -3.47 2.82
CA ILE A 110 -5.43 -4.17 3.61
C ILE A 110 -6.33 -3.13 4.27
N VAL A 111 -7.61 -3.38 4.28
CA VAL A 111 -8.60 -2.53 4.94
C VAL A 111 -8.38 -2.59 6.45
N PRO A 112 -8.07 -1.47 7.11
CA PRO A 112 -7.90 -1.44 8.55
C PRO A 112 -9.26 -1.48 9.27
N VAL A 113 -9.26 -1.86 10.55
CA VAL A 113 -10.48 -2.04 11.36
C VAL A 113 -11.30 -0.75 11.47
N GLU A 114 -10.65 0.41 11.50
CA GLU A 114 -11.28 1.72 11.61
C GLU A 114 -12.13 2.09 10.38
N LEU A 115 -11.89 1.39 9.26
CA LEU A 115 -12.60 1.60 7.99
C LEU A 115 -13.61 0.50 7.68
N GLU A 116 -13.94 -0.32 8.67
CA GLU A 116 -15.03 -1.32 8.56
C GLU A 116 -16.33 -0.64 8.11
N GLY A 117 -17.01 -1.24 7.12
CA GLY A 117 -18.28 -0.74 6.58
C GLY A 117 -18.15 0.51 5.68
N ALA A 118 -16.94 0.99 5.39
CA ALA A 118 -16.76 2.07 4.43
C ALA A 118 -17.10 1.61 2.99
N ILE A 119 -17.36 2.55 2.11
CA ILE A 119 -17.77 2.25 0.74
C ILE A 119 -16.78 2.72 -0.31
N VAL A 120 -16.72 1.97 -1.41
CA VAL A 120 -15.86 2.26 -2.55
C VAL A 120 -16.57 2.01 -3.88
N THR A 121 -16.11 2.71 -4.92
CA THR A 121 -16.59 2.50 -6.29
C THR A 121 -15.98 1.24 -6.93
N ASN A 122 -16.49 0.82 -8.08
CA ASN A 122 -15.94 -0.29 -8.87
C ASN A 122 -14.49 -0.06 -9.36
N ASP A 123 -13.97 1.15 -9.27
CA ASP A 123 -12.56 1.43 -9.57
C ASP A 123 -11.60 0.96 -8.45
N PHE A 124 -12.16 0.50 -7.33
CA PHE A 124 -11.46 -0.08 -6.20
C PHE A 124 -11.93 -1.52 -5.95
N PRO A 125 -11.42 -2.50 -6.72
CA PRO A 125 -11.75 -3.90 -6.48
C PRO A 125 -11.28 -4.33 -5.09
N VAL A 126 -12.17 -5.07 -4.42
CA VAL A 126 -12.00 -5.58 -3.06
C VAL A 126 -11.95 -7.10 -3.12
N PHE A 127 -11.07 -7.70 -2.32
CA PHE A 127 -10.87 -9.14 -2.30
C PHE A 127 -10.85 -9.66 -0.86
N ASP A 128 -11.56 -10.74 -0.64
CA ASP A 128 -11.44 -11.54 0.57
C ASP A 128 -10.14 -12.32 0.52
N VAL A 129 -9.42 -12.34 1.63
CA VAL A 129 -8.11 -12.99 1.75
C VAL A 129 -8.29 -14.34 2.44
N ASP A 130 -7.86 -15.42 1.80
CA ASP A 130 -7.78 -16.74 2.42
C ASP A 130 -6.59 -16.78 3.40
N THR A 131 -6.88 -16.47 4.66
CA THR A 131 -5.88 -16.41 5.74
C THR A 131 -5.29 -17.78 6.10
N SER A 132 -5.85 -18.86 5.60
CA SER A 132 -5.26 -20.20 5.75
C SER A 132 -4.03 -20.39 4.83
N LYS A 133 -3.90 -19.59 3.79
CA LYS A 133 -2.81 -19.67 2.80
C LYS A 133 -1.84 -18.51 2.88
N ILE A 134 -2.36 -17.30 3.14
CA ILE A 134 -1.54 -16.10 3.14
C ILE A 134 -1.91 -15.15 4.29
N ILE A 135 -0.90 -14.66 4.97
CA ILE A 135 -1.07 -13.60 5.97
C ILE A 135 -1.30 -12.27 5.22
N PRO A 136 -2.37 -11.51 5.52
CA PRO A 136 -2.65 -10.25 4.80
C PRO A 136 -1.47 -9.28 4.79
N GLN A 137 -0.72 -9.18 5.90
CA GLN A 137 0.48 -8.35 6.02
C GLN A 137 1.60 -8.81 5.09
N PHE A 138 1.76 -10.13 4.92
CA PHE A 138 2.74 -10.69 4.00
C PHE A 138 2.37 -10.35 2.55
N LEU A 139 1.09 -10.43 2.19
CA LEU A 139 0.62 -10.01 0.86
C LEU A 139 0.95 -8.53 0.60
N VAL A 140 0.71 -7.66 1.58
CA VAL A 140 1.09 -6.24 1.46
C VAL A 140 2.59 -6.11 1.29
N LEU A 141 3.42 -6.81 2.08
CA LEU A 141 4.87 -6.78 1.95
C LEU A 141 5.33 -7.19 0.54
N VAL A 142 4.79 -8.28 0.00
CA VAL A 142 5.09 -8.71 -1.38
C VAL A 142 4.64 -7.66 -2.39
N SER A 143 3.48 -7.03 -2.20
CA SER A 143 2.96 -6.02 -3.11
C SER A 143 3.79 -4.73 -3.15
N THR A 144 4.68 -4.50 -2.16
CA THR A 144 5.60 -3.35 -2.15
C THR A 144 6.84 -3.57 -3.00
N THR A 145 7.12 -4.79 -3.40
CA THR A 145 8.31 -5.10 -4.18
C THR A 145 8.23 -4.48 -5.57
N GLU A 146 9.37 -4.06 -6.08
CA GLU A 146 9.46 -3.48 -7.43
C GLU A 146 8.94 -4.45 -8.50
N LYS A 147 9.21 -5.74 -8.33
CA LYS A 147 8.72 -6.80 -9.22
C LYS A 147 7.20 -6.90 -9.25
N PHE A 148 6.54 -6.77 -8.11
CA PHE A 148 5.08 -6.76 -8.06
C PHE A 148 4.49 -5.51 -8.72
N ILE A 149 5.11 -4.35 -8.52
CA ILE A 149 4.69 -3.10 -9.17
C ILE A 149 4.90 -3.17 -10.69
N GLU A 150 6.02 -3.72 -11.13
CA GLU A 150 6.29 -3.95 -12.56
C GLU A 150 5.25 -4.87 -13.18
N PHE A 151 4.93 -5.97 -12.49
CA PHE A 151 3.85 -6.86 -12.87
C PHE A 151 2.50 -6.13 -13.00
N ALA A 152 2.13 -5.29 -12.02
CA ALA A 152 0.91 -4.51 -12.11
C ALA A 152 0.90 -3.53 -13.31
N ARG A 153 2.07 -3.00 -13.68
CA ARG A 153 2.23 -2.20 -14.90
C ARG A 153 1.98 -3.02 -16.15
N LYS A 154 2.48 -4.25 -16.23
CA LYS A 154 2.28 -5.17 -17.36
C LYS A 154 0.82 -5.58 -17.51
N CYS A 155 0.12 -5.83 -16.41
CA CYS A 155 -1.32 -6.12 -16.40
C CYS A 155 -2.21 -4.90 -16.70
N SER A 156 -1.63 -3.70 -16.87
CA SER A 156 -2.40 -2.48 -17.08
C SER A 156 -2.46 -2.11 -18.55
N SER A 157 -3.66 -2.05 -19.12
CA SER A 157 -3.91 -1.69 -20.53
C SER A 157 -4.65 -0.37 -20.65
N GLY A 158 -4.49 0.29 -21.81
CA GLY A 158 -5.15 1.56 -22.17
C GLY A 158 -4.20 2.54 -22.88
N THR A 159 -4.77 3.45 -23.64
CA THR A 159 -4.04 4.39 -24.52
C THR A 159 -3.71 5.72 -23.86
N THR A 160 -4.20 5.97 -22.65
CA THR A 160 -4.05 7.23 -21.92
C THR A 160 -3.38 7.03 -20.57
N ASN A 161 -3.11 8.12 -19.85
CA ASN A 161 -2.58 8.06 -18.48
C ASN A 161 -3.50 7.33 -17.47
N ARG A 162 -4.71 6.95 -17.88
CA ARG A 162 -5.70 6.18 -17.10
C ARG A 162 -5.71 4.70 -17.48
N LYS A 163 -4.54 4.09 -17.68
CA LYS A 163 -4.44 2.64 -17.83
C LYS A 163 -5.05 1.95 -16.61
N ARG A 164 -5.89 0.95 -16.85
CA ARG A 164 -6.52 0.15 -15.79
C ARG A 164 -5.91 -1.24 -15.76
N ILE A 165 -5.68 -1.74 -14.54
CA ILE A 165 -5.23 -3.11 -14.37
C ILE A 165 -6.36 -4.07 -14.76
N ASP A 166 -5.99 -5.09 -15.50
CA ASP A 166 -6.86 -6.24 -15.79
C ASP A 166 -6.85 -7.16 -14.56
N ILE A 167 -8.03 -7.32 -13.96
CA ILE A 167 -8.18 -8.09 -12.72
C ILE A 167 -7.95 -9.58 -12.94
N ASP A 168 -8.38 -10.12 -14.08
CA ASP A 168 -8.22 -11.55 -14.37
C ASP A 168 -6.73 -11.86 -14.64
N ALA A 169 -6.05 -11.00 -15.39
CA ALA A 169 -4.60 -11.09 -15.57
C ALA A 169 -3.87 -10.97 -14.22
N PHE A 170 -4.30 -10.07 -13.34
CA PHE A 170 -3.75 -9.92 -11.99
C PHE A 170 -3.92 -11.19 -11.16
N LEU A 171 -5.11 -11.76 -11.10
CA LEU A 171 -5.40 -12.96 -10.32
C LEU A 171 -4.70 -14.21 -10.86
N ASN A 172 -4.40 -14.27 -12.15
CA ASN A 172 -3.68 -15.37 -12.78
C ASN A 172 -2.16 -15.33 -12.56
N GLN A 173 -1.64 -14.20 -12.08
CA GLN A 173 -0.21 -14.10 -11.80
C GLN A 173 0.21 -14.96 -10.62
N GLN A 174 1.47 -15.41 -10.69
CA GLN A 174 2.09 -16.22 -9.66
C GLN A 174 3.06 -15.39 -8.84
N ILE A 175 3.00 -15.56 -7.52
CA ILE A 175 3.96 -15.00 -6.58
C ILE A 175 4.55 -16.12 -5.71
N PRO A 176 5.75 -15.92 -5.14
CA PRO A 176 6.30 -16.83 -4.15
C PRO A 176 5.38 -16.89 -2.93
N LEU A 177 4.96 -18.08 -2.55
CA LEU A 177 4.08 -18.30 -1.39
C LEU A 177 4.75 -19.29 -0.43
N PRO A 178 5.55 -18.81 0.54
CA PRO A 178 6.03 -19.62 1.66
C PRO A 178 4.86 -20.19 2.46
N ASN A 179 5.11 -21.21 3.27
CA ASN A 179 4.12 -21.65 4.25
C ASN A 179 3.88 -20.56 5.33
N ILE A 180 2.79 -20.69 6.08
CA ILE A 180 2.35 -19.66 7.05
C ILE A 180 3.43 -19.37 8.12
N GLU A 181 4.17 -20.39 8.56
CA GLU A 181 5.23 -20.21 9.57
C GLU A 181 6.41 -19.41 8.99
N GLU A 182 6.79 -19.69 7.75
CA GLU A 182 7.83 -18.92 7.07
C GLU A 182 7.38 -17.48 6.79
N GLN A 183 6.09 -17.26 6.43
CA GLN A 183 5.54 -15.92 6.26
C GLN A 183 5.64 -15.12 7.57
N LYS A 184 5.34 -15.74 8.72
CA LYS A 184 5.50 -15.11 10.04
C LYS A 184 6.94 -14.72 10.31
N LEU A 185 7.88 -15.64 10.09
CA LEU A 185 9.31 -15.38 10.29
C LEU A 185 9.80 -14.22 9.42
N ILE A 186 9.39 -14.17 8.15
CA ILE A 186 9.74 -13.07 7.24
C ILE A 186 9.17 -11.74 7.73
N LEU A 187 7.92 -11.73 8.21
CA LEU A 187 7.28 -10.55 8.75
C LEU A 187 7.96 -10.06 10.04
N ASP A 188 8.30 -10.97 10.94
CA ASP A 188 8.97 -10.65 12.20
C ASP A 188 10.37 -10.07 11.97
N ASP A 189 11.14 -10.67 11.04
CA ASP A 189 12.44 -10.15 10.63
C ASP A 189 12.31 -8.75 10.01
N TYR A 190 11.38 -8.59 9.06
CA TYR A 190 11.10 -7.30 8.44
C TYR A 190 10.72 -6.25 9.49
N ASN A 191 9.80 -6.55 10.40
CA ASN A 191 9.35 -5.64 11.44
C ASN A 191 10.48 -5.24 12.38
N THR A 192 11.34 -6.20 12.76
CA THR A 192 12.53 -5.95 13.58
C THR A 192 13.48 -4.96 12.91
N HIS A 193 13.73 -5.12 11.61
CA HIS A 193 14.57 -4.21 10.84
C HIS A 193 13.95 -2.80 10.74
N ILE A 194 12.64 -2.72 10.50
CA ILE A 194 11.92 -1.44 10.45
C ILE A 194 11.96 -0.73 11.80
N GLU A 195 11.69 -1.42 12.89
CA GLU A 195 11.80 -0.84 14.24
C GLU A 195 13.20 -0.32 14.54
N SER A 196 14.23 -1.09 14.16
CA SER A 196 15.62 -0.67 14.31
C SER A 196 15.93 0.60 13.50
N ALA A 197 15.44 0.68 12.26
CA ALA A 197 15.59 1.86 11.42
C ALA A 197 14.90 3.09 12.03
N ILE A 198 13.67 2.93 12.53
CA ILE A 198 12.92 3.98 13.21
C ILE A 198 13.66 4.49 14.46
N ARG A 199 14.19 3.58 15.28
CA ARG A 199 14.97 3.95 16.47
C ARG A 199 16.23 4.73 16.12
N LYS A 200 16.94 4.33 15.06
CA LYS A 200 18.12 5.05 14.57
C LYS A 200 17.78 6.44 14.06
N GLU A 201 16.70 6.57 13.30
CA GLU A 201 16.23 7.87 12.81
C GLU A 201 15.85 8.80 13.96
N TYR A 202 15.15 8.29 14.98
CA TYR A 202 14.84 9.05 16.19
C TYR A 202 16.13 9.53 16.91
N LYS A 203 17.11 8.64 17.05
CA LYS A 203 18.41 8.99 17.67
C LYS A 203 19.13 10.08 16.89
N ILE A 204 19.10 10.04 15.56
CA ILE A 204 19.68 11.09 14.71
C ILE A 204 18.99 12.44 14.98
N LYS A 205 17.65 12.45 15.03
CA LYS A 205 16.89 13.67 15.30
C LYS A 205 17.19 14.24 16.69
N SER A 206 17.25 13.39 17.72
CA SER A 206 17.59 13.83 19.08
C SER A 206 19.00 14.41 19.16
N LEU A 207 19.98 13.76 18.55
CA LEU A 207 21.36 14.24 18.51
C LEU A 207 21.48 15.58 17.77
N ALA A 208 20.73 15.79 16.70
CA ALA A 208 20.71 17.07 15.99
C ALA A 208 20.18 18.20 16.88
N VAL A 209 19.10 17.95 17.63
CA VAL A 209 18.55 18.92 18.59
C VAL A 209 19.53 19.20 19.70
N ASP A 210 20.17 18.18 20.26
CA ASP A 210 21.12 18.32 21.36
C ASP A 210 22.39 19.06 20.92
N SER A 211 22.86 18.80 19.69
CA SER A 211 23.99 19.55 19.08
C SER A 211 23.64 21.03 18.93
N GLN A 212 22.43 21.33 18.49
CA GLN A 212 21.98 22.71 18.34
C GLN A 212 21.85 23.42 19.70
N LYS A 213 21.33 22.73 20.73
CA LYS A 213 21.32 23.24 22.11
C LYS A 213 22.71 23.52 22.63
N LEU A 214 23.65 22.61 22.39
CA LEU A 214 25.07 22.78 22.80
C LEU A 214 25.68 24.02 22.16
N ILE A 215 25.51 24.21 20.85
CA ILE A 215 25.99 25.38 20.14
C ILE A 215 25.42 26.68 20.71
N CYS A 216 24.08 26.70 20.96
CA CYS A 216 23.44 27.87 21.53
C CYS A 216 23.96 28.19 22.94
N ASN A 217 24.18 27.17 23.76
CA ASN A 217 24.76 27.34 25.09
C ASN A 217 26.20 27.91 25.04
N ILE A 218 27.03 27.38 24.11
CA ILE A 218 28.43 27.87 23.94
C ILE A 218 28.43 29.34 23.48
N LEU A 219 27.50 29.71 22.58
CA LEU A 219 27.43 31.06 22.04
C LEU A 219 26.62 32.03 22.90
N GLY A 220 26.04 31.59 24.04
CA GLY A 220 25.19 32.42 24.90
C GLY A 220 23.87 32.84 24.27
N ILE A 221 23.40 32.11 23.27
CA ILE A 221 22.13 32.38 22.56
C ILE A 221 20.95 31.85 23.39
N LYS A 222 20.05 32.72 23.83
CA LYS A 222 18.81 32.31 24.50
C LYS A 222 17.86 31.65 23.51
N GLN A 223 17.63 30.34 23.66
CA GLN A 223 16.60 29.63 22.90
C GLN A 223 15.21 29.84 23.51
N LYS A 224 14.23 30.18 22.69
CA LYS A 224 12.83 29.92 23.04
C LYS A 224 12.60 28.41 22.90
N VAL A 225 12.55 27.71 24.02
CA VAL A 225 12.20 26.28 24.04
C VAL A 225 10.73 26.16 23.70
N SER A 226 10.40 25.82 22.46
CA SER A 226 9.10 25.27 22.16
C SER A 226 9.06 23.84 22.71
N GLN A 227 8.43 23.67 23.86
CA GLN A 227 8.13 22.35 24.40
C GLN A 227 6.99 21.74 23.57
N GLU A 228 7.34 21.11 22.47
CA GLU A 228 6.42 20.11 21.91
C GLU A 228 6.80 18.74 22.48
N PRO A 229 5.88 18.01 23.07
CA PRO A 229 6.12 16.64 23.54
C PRO A 229 6.17 15.70 22.32
N LEU A 230 7.30 15.70 21.61
CA LEU A 230 7.54 14.87 20.44
C LEU A 230 7.52 13.36 20.76
N LEU A 231 7.63 12.98 22.03
CA LEU A 231 7.85 11.59 22.41
C LEU A 231 6.54 10.77 22.49
N GLU A 232 5.46 11.35 22.97
CA GLU A 232 4.19 10.61 23.16
C GLU A 232 3.42 10.46 21.86
N THR A 233 3.37 11.51 21.06
CA THR A 233 2.72 11.48 19.74
C THR A 233 3.39 10.46 18.82
N TRP A 234 4.71 10.31 18.93
CA TRP A 234 5.48 9.35 18.11
C TRP A 234 5.25 7.89 18.53
N LYS A 235 5.20 7.60 19.82
CA LYS A 235 4.87 6.25 20.32
C LYS A 235 3.48 5.82 19.88
N TYR A 236 2.53 6.75 19.88
CA TYR A 236 1.17 6.49 19.44
C TYR A 236 1.12 6.27 17.92
N THR A 237 1.76 7.12 17.14
CA THR A 237 1.81 7.03 15.66
C THR A 237 2.54 5.78 15.19
N CYS A 238 3.65 5.38 15.81
CA CYS A 238 4.35 4.14 15.46
C CYS A 238 3.55 2.90 15.86
N ARG A 239 2.92 2.89 17.05
CA ARG A 239 2.10 1.77 17.50
C ARG A 239 0.84 1.62 16.67
N THR A 240 0.16 2.70 16.36
CA THR A 240 -1.03 2.72 15.48
C THR A 240 -0.65 2.38 14.04
N ALA A 241 0.50 2.83 13.57
CA ALA A 241 1.00 2.58 12.24
C ALA A 241 1.43 1.11 12.04
N LEU A 242 2.07 0.48 13.02
CA LEU A 242 2.38 -0.95 13.03
C LEU A 242 1.12 -1.80 13.18
N GLN A 243 0.13 -1.34 13.94
CA GLN A 243 -1.15 -2.01 14.11
C GLN A 243 -2.09 -1.81 12.91
N SER A 244 -2.08 -0.64 12.26
CA SER A 244 -2.98 -0.31 11.15
C SER A 244 -2.42 -0.66 9.77
N GLN A 245 -1.27 -1.34 9.67
CA GLN A 245 -0.62 -1.72 8.40
C GLN A 245 -0.37 -0.56 7.41
N SER A 246 -0.60 0.66 7.81
CA SER A 246 -0.40 1.84 6.96
C SER A 246 1.05 2.32 6.91
N VAL A 247 1.96 1.66 7.63
CA VAL A 247 3.40 1.97 7.62
C VAL A 247 4.18 0.86 6.93
N LEU A 248 3.94 0.73 5.67
CA LEU A 248 5.00 0.31 4.78
C LEU A 248 5.90 1.51 4.58
N ILE A 249 6.92 1.59 5.41
CA ILE A 249 7.95 2.63 5.26
C ILE A 249 8.61 2.40 3.91
N ARG A 250 8.46 3.40 3.07
CA ARG A 250 9.09 3.49 1.76
C ARG A 250 10.59 3.24 1.89
N SER A 251 11.13 2.41 1.04
CA SER A 251 12.53 2.46 0.59
C SER A 251 12.75 3.72 -0.26
N GLN A 252 12.54 4.90 0.31
CA GLN A 252 12.90 6.17 -0.32
C GLN A 252 14.00 6.84 0.49
N PRO A 253 14.95 7.53 -0.17
CA PRO A 253 16.05 8.18 0.52
C PRO A 253 15.52 9.19 1.55
N ILE A 254 16.22 9.30 2.66
CA ILE A 254 15.94 10.10 3.88
C ILE A 254 15.42 11.53 3.61
N THR A 255 15.70 12.09 2.44
CA THR A 255 15.27 13.43 2.01
C THR A 255 13.77 13.58 1.75
N SER A 256 13.02 12.51 1.56
CA SER A 256 11.57 12.56 1.29
C SER A 256 10.70 12.55 2.55
N LEU A 257 11.23 12.05 3.68
CA LEU A 257 10.53 12.07 4.97
C LEU A 257 10.41 13.48 5.58
N ILE A 258 11.29 14.39 5.19
CA ILE A 258 11.26 15.81 5.63
C ILE A 258 10.03 16.55 5.06
N ARG A 259 9.46 16.11 3.93
CA ARG A 259 8.27 16.75 3.33
C ARG A 259 6.95 16.47 4.05
N CYS A 260 6.83 15.41 4.85
CA CYS A 260 5.61 15.17 5.63
C CYS A 260 5.45 16.12 6.82
N GLN A 261 6.55 16.70 7.33
CA GLN A 261 6.47 17.66 8.44
C GLN A 261 5.98 19.05 8.03
N HIS A 262 6.14 19.43 6.76
CA HIS A 262 5.66 20.73 6.27
C HIS A 262 4.13 20.79 6.04
N PHE A 263 3.46 19.65 5.94
CA PHE A 263 2.01 19.61 5.72
C PHE A 263 1.19 19.91 6.99
N PHE A 264 1.77 19.70 8.17
CA PHE A 264 1.11 20.00 9.44
C PHE A 264 1.36 21.43 9.97
N ALA A 265 2.32 22.15 9.40
CA ALA A 265 2.68 23.50 9.86
C ALA A 265 1.91 24.64 9.15
N VAL A 266 1.20 24.37 8.06
CA VAL A 266 0.56 25.40 7.21
C VAL A 266 -0.94 25.62 7.54
N ASN A 267 -1.57 24.76 8.34
CA ASN A 267 -3.01 24.90 8.68
C ASN A 267 -3.28 25.43 10.09
N ARG A 268 -2.44 26.34 10.61
CA ARG A 268 -2.81 27.21 11.72
C ARG A 268 -2.59 28.68 11.30
N LYS A 269 -3.54 29.20 10.59
CA LYS A 269 -3.96 30.60 10.62
C LYS A 269 -5.45 30.67 10.37
#